data_93f13b084e909e7db6e810b8b6d8c342
#
_entry.id   93f13b084e909e7db6e810b8b6d8c342
#
_cell.length_a   1.000
_cell.length_b   1.000
_cell.length_c   1.000
_cell.angle_alpha   90.00
_cell.angle_beta   90.00
_cell.angle_gamma   90.00
#
_symmetry.space_group_name_H-M   'P 1'
#
loop_
_entity.id
_entity.type
_entity.pdbx_description
1 polymer ?
#
loop_
_entity_poly.entity_id
_entity_poly.type
_entity_poly.pdbx_seq_one_letter_code
_entity_poly.pdbx_strand_id
1 'polypeptide(L)'
;GNHDILWMGAASGSRTLVATVLANSIHYNNLEVIETGYGISLRPLSVFANEVYKDCDVHRFAVKLTGPDADQYSEKDKLLSARMHKAITIILFKLEGQKLLRHPEYGMSDRLLLDKIDYANKCITIGDTTYPLEDVDFPTVDPKDPYTLTPEEDTVINQLTASFLRS
;
A
#
# COMPACT_ATOMS: atom_id res chain seq x y z
N GLY A 1 -1.10 -9.82 -20.43
CA GLY A 1 -2.17 -9.12 -19.72
C GLY A 1 -1.63 -8.01 -18.83
N ASN A 2 -2.51 -7.38 -18.11
CA ASN A 2 -2.14 -6.27 -17.22
C ASN A 2 -1.15 -6.67 -16.12
N HIS A 3 -1.24 -7.91 -15.63
CA HIS A 3 -0.30 -8.42 -14.63
C HIS A 3 1.13 -8.47 -15.16
N ASP A 4 1.32 -8.89 -16.41
CA ASP A 4 2.65 -8.96 -17.01
C ASP A 4 3.27 -7.58 -17.14
N ILE A 5 2.48 -6.58 -17.53
CA ILE A 5 2.94 -5.20 -17.65
C ILE A 5 3.36 -4.65 -16.27
N LEU A 6 2.58 -4.93 -15.22
CA LEU A 6 2.90 -4.51 -13.87
C LEU A 6 4.22 -5.13 -13.38
N TRP A 7 4.41 -6.42 -13.61
CA TRP A 7 5.64 -7.11 -13.23
C TRP A 7 6.86 -6.61 -14.02
N MET A 8 6.70 -6.35 -15.29
CA MET A 8 7.77 -5.76 -16.11
C MET A 8 8.17 -4.38 -15.59
N GLY A 9 7.18 -3.54 -15.25
CA GLY A 9 7.43 -2.22 -14.68
C GLY A 9 8.11 -2.29 -13.32
N ALA A 10 7.67 -3.22 -12.47
CA ALA A 10 8.30 -3.43 -11.16
C ALA A 10 9.75 -3.91 -11.33
N ALA A 11 9.99 -4.85 -12.23
CA ALA A 11 11.33 -5.35 -12.52
C ALA A 11 12.24 -4.28 -13.14
N SER A 12 11.67 -3.24 -13.77
CA SER A 12 12.43 -2.10 -14.29
C SER A 12 12.76 -1.03 -13.25
N GLY A 13 12.31 -1.21 -12.00
CA GLY A 13 12.62 -0.33 -10.88
C GLY A 13 11.64 0.81 -10.65
N SER A 14 10.43 0.71 -11.19
CA SER A 14 9.36 1.69 -10.91
C SER A 14 8.80 1.49 -9.50
N ARG A 15 9.03 2.44 -8.60
CA ARG A 15 8.54 2.38 -7.21
C ARG A 15 7.01 2.26 -7.16
N THR A 16 6.29 3.00 -8.00
CA THR A 16 4.83 2.94 -8.05
C THR A 16 4.35 1.56 -8.47
N LEU A 17 4.97 0.96 -9.49
CA LEU A 17 4.59 -0.37 -9.95
C LEU A 17 4.97 -1.46 -8.96
N VAL A 18 6.11 -1.32 -8.27
CA VAL A 18 6.48 -2.22 -7.17
C VAL A 18 5.41 -2.18 -6.08
N ALA A 19 5.00 -0.98 -5.65
CA ALA A 19 3.96 -0.84 -4.64
C ALA A 19 2.62 -1.43 -5.11
N THR A 20 2.27 -1.25 -6.38
CA THR A 20 1.04 -1.81 -6.97
C THR A 20 1.07 -3.34 -6.95
N VAL A 21 2.16 -3.95 -7.40
CA VAL A 21 2.32 -5.41 -7.40
C VAL A 21 2.20 -5.96 -5.99
N LEU A 22 2.87 -5.32 -5.03
CA LEU A 22 2.84 -5.76 -3.63
C LEU A 22 1.46 -5.62 -3.01
N ALA A 23 0.78 -4.48 -3.22
CA ALA A 23 -0.56 -4.27 -2.68
C ALA A 23 -1.53 -5.32 -3.22
N ASN A 24 -1.50 -5.61 -4.51
CA ASN A 24 -2.34 -6.63 -5.12
C ASN A 24 -2.02 -8.03 -4.59
N SER A 25 -0.74 -8.36 -4.49
CA SER A 25 -0.30 -9.68 -4.03
C SER A 25 -0.67 -9.92 -2.57
N ILE A 26 -0.53 -8.90 -1.72
CA ILE A 26 -0.92 -9.01 -0.31
C ILE A 26 -2.43 -9.13 -0.20
N HIS A 27 -3.20 -8.33 -0.94
CA HIS A 27 -4.67 -8.38 -0.92
C HIS A 27 -5.20 -9.78 -1.22
N TYR A 28 -4.59 -10.49 -2.17
CA TYR A 28 -4.99 -11.85 -2.57
C TYR A 28 -4.18 -12.94 -1.87
N ASN A 29 -3.38 -12.58 -0.87
CA ASN A 29 -2.56 -13.50 -0.07
C ASN A 29 -1.59 -14.33 -0.92
N ASN A 30 -0.97 -13.70 -1.92
CA ASN A 30 0.00 -14.33 -2.82
C ASN A 30 1.45 -14.07 -2.41
N LEU A 31 1.71 -13.83 -1.12
CA LEU A 31 3.04 -13.47 -0.61
C LEU A 31 4.06 -14.58 -0.85
N GLU A 32 3.65 -15.84 -0.73
CA GLU A 32 4.53 -16.98 -0.95
C GLU A 32 5.09 -16.99 -2.38
N VAL A 33 4.27 -16.62 -3.37
CA VAL A 33 4.72 -16.53 -4.77
C VAL A 33 5.84 -15.49 -4.90
N ILE A 34 5.73 -14.35 -4.23
CA ILE A 34 6.74 -13.29 -4.25
C ILE A 34 8.01 -13.77 -3.55
N GLU A 35 7.88 -14.30 -2.33
CA GLU A 35 9.04 -14.67 -1.51
C GLU A 35 9.77 -15.90 -2.04
N THR A 36 9.05 -16.96 -2.38
CA THR A 36 9.66 -18.21 -2.83
C THR A 36 9.82 -18.28 -4.34
N GLY A 37 8.83 -17.83 -5.11
CA GLY A 37 8.85 -17.89 -6.56
C GLY A 37 9.82 -16.91 -7.20
N TYR A 38 9.95 -15.71 -6.65
CA TYR A 38 10.80 -14.63 -7.20
C TYR A 38 11.98 -14.26 -6.31
N GLY A 39 12.10 -14.86 -5.12
CA GLY A 39 13.21 -14.59 -4.21
C GLY A 39 13.24 -13.17 -3.64
N ILE A 40 12.09 -12.51 -3.57
CA ILE A 40 11.97 -11.14 -3.07
C ILE A 40 11.64 -11.16 -1.59
N SER A 41 12.50 -10.58 -0.75
CA SER A 41 12.24 -10.49 0.67
C SER A 41 11.25 -9.38 0.99
N LEU A 42 10.18 -9.71 1.69
CA LEU A 42 9.20 -8.74 2.20
C LEU A 42 9.48 -8.31 3.64
N ARG A 43 10.62 -8.74 4.21
CA ARG A 43 11.02 -8.38 5.57
C ARG A 43 11.03 -6.87 5.83
N PRO A 44 11.57 -6.00 4.93
CA PRO A 44 11.51 -4.56 5.16
C PRO A 44 10.10 -4.06 5.38
N LEU A 45 9.13 -4.56 4.60
CA LEU A 45 7.73 -4.16 4.73
C LEU A 45 7.11 -4.72 6.00
N SER A 46 7.37 -5.98 6.34
CA SER A 46 6.79 -6.60 7.53
C SER A 46 7.29 -5.95 8.82
N VAL A 47 8.58 -5.64 8.90
CA VAL A 47 9.16 -4.95 10.07
C VAL A 47 8.56 -3.54 10.21
N PHE A 48 8.53 -2.79 9.13
CA PHE A 48 7.96 -1.45 9.09
C PHE A 48 6.48 -1.46 9.53
N ALA A 49 5.68 -2.33 8.93
CA ALA A 49 4.25 -2.41 9.22
C ALA A 49 3.99 -2.81 10.68
N ASN A 50 4.78 -3.75 11.19
CA ASN A 50 4.62 -4.21 12.55
C ASN A 50 5.00 -3.15 13.59
N GLU A 51 5.93 -2.27 13.27
CA GLU A 51 6.34 -1.18 14.17
C GLU A 51 5.40 0.02 14.08
N VAL A 52 5.08 0.47 12.89
CA VAL A 52 4.37 1.73 12.66
C VAL A 52 2.85 1.56 12.75
N TYR A 53 2.34 0.42 12.31
CA TYR A 53 0.90 0.16 12.26
C TYR A 53 0.40 -0.77 13.36
N LYS A 54 1.21 -1.05 14.39
CA LYS A 54 0.85 -2.04 15.44
C LYS A 54 -0.40 -1.64 16.24
N ASP A 55 -0.60 -0.34 16.47
CA ASP A 55 -1.74 0.17 17.24
C ASP A 55 -2.85 0.71 16.32
N CYS A 56 -2.73 0.49 15.03
CA CYS A 56 -3.63 0.99 14.01
C CYS A 56 -4.72 -0.03 13.74
N ASP A 57 -5.95 0.46 13.51
CA ASP A 57 -7.04 -0.39 13.03
C ASP A 57 -6.76 -0.78 11.59
N VAL A 58 -6.72 -2.09 11.32
CA VAL A 58 -6.42 -2.62 9.98
C VAL A 58 -7.52 -3.56 9.47
N HIS A 59 -8.69 -3.61 10.12
CA HIS A 59 -9.73 -4.56 9.72
C HIS A 59 -10.21 -4.35 8.27
N ARG A 60 -10.17 -3.11 7.78
CA ARG A 60 -10.53 -2.78 6.39
C ARG A 60 -9.50 -3.29 5.37
N PHE A 61 -8.32 -3.65 5.84
CA PHE A 61 -7.22 -4.14 5.01
C PHE A 61 -7.01 -5.65 5.17
N ALA A 62 -7.96 -6.35 5.77
CA ALA A 62 -7.90 -7.80 5.90
C ALA A 62 -7.71 -8.42 4.51
N VAL A 63 -6.78 -9.39 4.42
CA VAL A 63 -6.46 -10.04 3.16
C VAL A 63 -7.48 -11.14 2.86
N LYS A 64 -7.67 -11.44 1.58
CA LYS A 64 -8.55 -12.52 1.16
C LYS A 64 -7.85 -13.85 1.36
N LEU A 65 -8.41 -14.68 2.23
CA LEU A 65 -7.94 -16.03 2.45
C LEU A 65 -8.86 -16.98 1.68
N THR A 66 -8.33 -17.58 0.63
CA THR A 66 -9.08 -18.53 -0.22
C THR A 66 -8.33 -19.84 -0.30
N GLY A 67 -9.08 -20.92 -0.61
CA GLY A 67 -8.51 -22.24 -0.80
C GLY A 67 -8.50 -23.08 0.48
N PRO A 68 -8.00 -24.34 0.38
CA PRO A 68 -8.07 -25.30 1.47
C PRO A 68 -7.21 -24.93 2.68
N ASP A 69 -6.22 -24.06 2.51
CA ASP A 69 -5.28 -23.67 3.58
C ASP A 69 -5.72 -22.40 4.32
N ALA A 70 -6.90 -21.85 4.01
CA ALA A 70 -7.37 -20.60 4.61
C ALA A 70 -7.46 -20.67 6.14
N ASP A 71 -7.80 -21.83 6.69
CA ASP A 71 -7.94 -22.04 8.13
C ASP A 71 -6.60 -22.24 8.86
N GLN A 72 -5.50 -22.39 8.13
CA GLN A 72 -4.18 -22.62 8.71
C GLN A 72 -3.49 -21.34 9.18
N TYR A 73 -3.99 -20.18 8.76
CA TYR A 73 -3.41 -18.90 9.15
C TYR A 73 -3.83 -18.53 10.57
N SER A 74 -2.86 -18.23 11.42
CA SER A 74 -3.13 -17.75 12.77
C SER A 74 -3.68 -16.32 12.73
N GLU A 75 -4.34 -15.89 13.81
CA GLU A 75 -4.81 -14.51 13.94
C GLU A 75 -3.65 -13.51 13.88
N LYS A 76 -2.48 -13.91 14.40
CA LYS A 76 -1.27 -13.09 14.33
C LYS A 76 -0.80 -12.89 12.90
N ASP A 77 -0.82 -13.94 12.08
CA ASP A 77 -0.44 -13.87 10.66
C ASP A 77 -1.41 -13.01 9.86
N LYS A 78 -2.71 -13.16 10.11
CA LYS A 78 -3.74 -12.36 9.49
C LYS A 78 -3.57 -10.88 9.82
N LEU A 79 -3.26 -10.57 11.07
CA LEU A 79 -3.05 -9.21 11.54
C LEU A 79 -1.82 -8.57 10.89
N LEU A 80 -0.71 -9.31 10.83
CA LEU A 80 0.50 -8.83 10.16
C LEU A 80 0.25 -8.55 8.68
N SER A 81 -0.42 -9.47 7.98
CA SER A 81 -0.75 -9.29 6.56
C SER A 81 -1.63 -8.06 6.34
N ALA A 82 -2.60 -7.82 7.21
CA ALA A 82 -3.45 -6.62 7.13
C ALA A 82 -2.65 -5.34 7.37
N ARG A 83 -1.71 -5.34 8.32
CA ARG A 83 -0.81 -4.21 8.55
C ARG A 83 0.08 -3.93 7.35
N MET A 84 0.64 -4.96 6.75
CA MET A 84 1.46 -4.83 5.54
C MET A 84 0.63 -4.29 4.37
N HIS A 85 -0.59 -4.77 4.22
CA HIS A 85 -1.52 -4.32 3.18
C HIS A 85 -1.82 -2.82 3.34
N LYS A 86 -2.19 -2.39 4.54
CA LYS A 86 -2.44 -0.96 4.82
C LYS A 86 -1.21 -0.12 4.55
N ALA A 87 -0.05 -0.55 5.05
CA ALA A 87 1.21 0.18 4.89
C ALA A 87 1.57 0.38 3.42
N ILE A 88 1.54 -0.67 2.61
CA ILE A 88 1.89 -0.56 1.19
C ILE A 88 0.84 0.20 0.39
N THR A 89 -0.43 0.12 0.77
CA THR A 89 -1.49 0.87 0.12
C THR A 89 -1.31 2.38 0.32
N ILE A 90 -0.94 2.81 1.52
CA ILE A 90 -0.66 4.23 1.79
C ILE A 90 0.57 4.70 1.01
N ILE A 91 1.64 3.90 0.96
CA ILE A 91 2.82 4.20 0.14
C ILE A 91 2.41 4.38 -1.33
N LEU A 92 1.59 3.46 -1.85
CA LEU A 92 1.09 3.52 -3.23
C LEU A 92 0.32 4.81 -3.49
N PHE A 93 -0.61 5.17 -2.60
CA PHE A 93 -1.40 6.40 -2.73
C PHE A 93 -0.51 7.64 -2.74
N LYS A 94 0.52 7.68 -1.91
CA LYS A 94 1.47 8.79 -1.89
C LYS A 94 2.24 8.88 -3.22
N LEU A 95 2.74 7.75 -3.73
CA LEU A 95 3.49 7.73 -4.98
C LEU A 95 2.62 8.11 -6.19
N GLU A 96 1.40 7.59 -6.25
CA GLU A 96 0.44 7.95 -7.30
C GLU A 96 0.07 9.43 -7.21
N GLY A 97 -0.18 9.93 -5.99
CA GLY A 97 -0.49 11.34 -5.77
C GLY A 97 0.63 12.26 -6.21
N GLN A 98 1.88 11.93 -5.89
CA GLN A 98 3.05 12.69 -6.34
C GLN A 98 3.10 12.77 -7.87
N LYS A 99 2.84 11.65 -8.56
CA LYS A 99 2.83 11.60 -10.02
C LYS A 99 1.74 12.49 -10.59
N LEU A 100 0.53 12.43 -10.05
CA LEU A 100 -0.60 13.23 -10.51
C LEU A 100 -0.38 14.72 -10.26
N LEU A 101 0.24 15.09 -9.14
CA LEU A 101 0.59 16.48 -8.83
C LEU A 101 1.63 17.04 -9.81
N ARG A 102 2.57 16.20 -10.27
CA ARG A 102 3.56 16.60 -11.28
C ARG A 102 2.98 16.68 -12.69
N HIS A 103 1.84 16.04 -12.93
CA HIS A 103 1.24 15.93 -14.25
C HIS A 103 -0.26 16.33 -14.21
N PRO A 104 -0.56 17.60 -13.91
CA PRO A 104 -1.97 18.04 -13.87
C PRO A 104 -2.68 17.87 -15.20
N GLU A 105 -1.94 17.81 -16.31
CA GLU A 105 -2.46 17.58 -17.65
C GLU A 105 -3.15 16.23 -17.84
N TYR A 106 -2.91 15.28 -16.94
CA TYR A 106 -3.59 13.98 -16.99
C TYR A 106 -5.07 14.06 -16.62
N GLY A 107 -5.51 15.17 -16.00
CA GLY A 107 -6.91 15.37 -15.64
C GLY A 107 -7.46 14.38 -14.64
N MET A 108 -6.60 13.80 -13.81
CA MET A 108 -6.96 12.76 -12.84
C MET A 108 -6.94 13.26 -11.38
N SER A 109 -7.20 14.55 -11.17
CA SER A 109 -7.18 15.15 -9.83
C SER A 109 -8.21 14.53 -8.89
N ASP A 110 -9.26 13.89 -9.41
CA ASP A 110 -10.25 13.17 -8.64
C ASP A 110 -9.67 11.93 -7.93
N ARG A 111 -8.50 11.45 -8.35
CA ARG A 111 -7.78 10.35 -7.71
C ARG A 111 -6.86 10.81 -6.57
N LEU A 112 -6.72 12.12 -6.36
CA LEU A 112 -6.00 12.68 -5.23
C LEU A 112 -6.92 12.65 -4.01
N LEU A 113 -6.81 11.61 -3.18
CA LEU A 113 -7.74 11.35 -2.10
C LEU A 113 -7.21 11.77 -0.72
N LEU A 114 -5.91 11.65 -0.47
CA LEU A 114 -5.34 11.88 0.87
C LEU A 114 -5.50 13.33 1.33
N ASP A 115 -5.47 14.29 0.43
CA ASP A 115 -5.65 15.71 0.76
C ASP A 115 -7.12 16.11 0.97
N LYS A 116 -8.06 15.23 0.60
CA LYS A 116 -9.51 15.49 0.70
C LYS A 116 -10.14 14.93 1.96
N ILE A 117 -9.36 14.29 2.81
CA ILE A 117 -9.87 13.66 4.04
C ILE A 117 -9.99 14.69 5.14
N ASP A 118 -11.17 14.75 5.76
CA ASP A 118 -11.40 15.48 7.02
C ASP A 118 -11.23 14.50 8.17
N TYR A 119 -10.08 14.53 8.80
CA TYR A 119 -9.73 13.59 9.88
C TYR A 119 -10.56 13.82 11.13
N ALA A 120 -10.94 15.06 11.42
CA ALA A 120 -11.73 15.39 12.59
C ALA A 120 -13.16 14.87 12.49
N ASN A 121 -13.77 14.99 11.33
CA ASN A 121 -15.15 14.57 11.08
C ASN A 121 -15.25 13.17 10.46
N LYS A 122 -14.13 12.54 10.21
CA LYS A 122 -14.05 11.18 9.63
C LYS A 122 -14.85 11.07 8.32
N CYS A 123 -14.56 11.95 7.40
CA CYS A 123 -15.23 11.96 6.11
C CYS A 123 -14.29 12.40 4.99
N ILE A 124 -14.70 12.16 3.76
CA ILE A 124 -13.99 12.61 2.56
C ILE A 124 -15.00 13.28 1.62
N THR A 125 -14.63 14.44 1.08
CA THR A 125 -15.45 15.13 0.09
C THR A 125 -14.82 14.98 -1.29
N ILE A 126 -15.58 14.39 -2.20
CA ILE A 126 -15.17 14.19 -3.60
C ILE A 126 -16.21 14.90 -4.46
N GLY A 127 -15.78 15.95 -5.16
CA GLY A 127 -16.71 16.82 -5.87
C GLY A 127 -17.67 17.48 -4.88
N ASP A 128 -18.97 17.27 -5.10
CA ASP A 128 -20.03 17.85 -4.26
C ASP A 128 -20.56 16.86 -3.19
N THR A 129 -20.00 15.65 -3.14
CA THR A 129 -20.51 14.58 -2.27
C THR A 129 -19.54 14.30 -1.13
N THR A 130 -20.06 14.24 0.10
CA THR A 130 -19.31 13.87 1.28
C THR A 130 -19.65 12.44 1.68
N TYR A 131 -18.61 11.62 1.82
CA TYR A 131 -18.73 10.22 2.21
C TYR A 131 -18.14 10.00 3.59
N PRO A 132 -18.84 9.29 4.50
CA PRO A 132 -18.28 8.95 5.80
C PRO A 132 -17.13 7.93 5.63
N LEU A 133 -16.10 8.08 6.49
CA LEU A 133 -14.98 7.14 6.54
C LEU A 133 -14.96 6.45 7.90
N GLU A 134 -14.89 5.14 7.89
CA GLU A 134 -14.76 4.36 9.13
C GLU A 134 -13.33 4.37 9.64
N ASP A 135 -12.37 4.41 8.73
CA ASP A 135 -10.94 4.38 9.06
C ASP A 135 -10.26 5.64 8.54
N VAL A 136 -9.78 6.46 9.48
CA VAL A 136 -8.95 7.64 9.20
C VAL A 136 -7.62 7.56 9.97
N ASP A 137 -7.28 6.38 10.47
CA ASP A 137 -6.05 6.15 11.21
C ASP A 137 -4.91 5.82 10.27
N PHE A 138 -4.26 6.87 9.76
CA PHE A 138 -3.12 6.77 8.84
C PHE A 138 -1.89 7.37 9.53
N PRO A 139 -1.13 6.58 10.30
CA PRO A 139 -0.05 7.11 11.15
C PRO A 139 1.08 7.80 10.39
N THR A 140 1.23 7.51 9.09
CA THR A 140 2.30 8.10 8.27
C THR A 140 1.83 9.27 7.41
N VAL A 141 0.55 9.66 7.49
CA VAL A 141 -0.01 10.75 6.68
C VAL A 141 -0.05 12.04 7.51
N ASP A 142 0.69 13.05 7.04
CA ASP A 142 0.58 14.42 7.57
C ASP A 142 -0.53 15.14 6.80
N PRO A 143 -1.61 15.58 7.46
CA PRO A 143 -2.69 16.28 6.77
C PRO A 143 -2.26 17.56 6.02
N LYS A 144 -1.14 18.16 6.42
CA LYS A 144 -0.58 19.36 5.75
C LYS A 144 0.28 19.03 4.55
N ASP A 145 0.76 17.79 4.46
CA ASP A 145 1.63 17.32 3.38
C ASP A 145 1.38 15.82 3.16
N PRO A 146 0.18 15.46 2.67
CA PRO A 146 -0.27 14.07 2.71
C PRO A 146 0.44 13.14 1.74
N TYR A 147 1.08 13.66 0.70
CA TYR A 147 1.71 12.82 -0.35
C TYR A 147 3.21 12.63 -0.20
N THR A 148 3.84 13.25 0.79
CA THR A 148 5.27 13.05 1.03
C THR A 148 5.48 11.74 1.80
N LEU A 149 6.38 10.88 1.29
CA LEU A 149 6.80 9.68 2.01
C LEU A 149 7.55 10.08 3.27
N THR A 150 7.29 9.38 4.37
CA THR A 150 8.16 9.49 5.54
C THR A 150 9.54 8.91 5.21
N PRO A 151 10.60 9.26 5.96
CA PRO A 151 11.92 8.65 5.74
C PRO A 151 11.88 7.12 5.80
N GLU A 152 11.08 6.56 6.69
CA GLU A 152 10.93 5.11 6.85
C GLU A 152 10.22 4.49 5.64
N GLU A 153 9.17 5.13 5.14
CA GLU A 153 8.48 4.69 3.93
C GLU A 153 9.40 4.72 2.71
N ASP A 154 10.17 5.79 2.58
CA ASP A 154 11.13 5.93 1.48
C ASP A 154 12.18 4.81 1.52
N THR A 155 12.72 4.51 2.69
CA THR A 155 13.67 3.42 2.87
C THR A 155 13.06 2.08 2.49
N VAL A 156 11.86 1.79 2.97
CA VAL A 156 11.18 0.51 2.70
C VAL A 156 10.94 0.33 1.20
N ILE A 157 10.35 1.33 0.54
CA ILE A 157 10.03 1.17 -0.88
C ILE A 157 11.29 1.10 -1.75
N ASN A 158 12.35 1.79 -1.37
CA ASN A 158 13.63 1.70 -2.07
C ASN A 158 14.25 0.32 -1.93
N GLN A 159 14.21 -0.29 -0.74
CA GLN A 159 14.70 -1.64 -0.50
C GLN A 159 13.90 -2.67 -1.29
N LEU A 160 12.58 -2.54 -1.31
CA LEU A 160 11.71 -3.43 -2.08
C LEU A 160 11.97 -3.30 -3.58
N THR A 161 12.10 -2.07 -4.07
CA THR A 161 12.40 -1.81 -5.48
C THR A 161 13.74 -2.43 -5.89
N ALA A 162 14.76 -2.30 -5.03
CA ALA A 162 16.06 -2.92 -5.27
C ALA A 162 15.96 -4.45 -5.36
N SER A 163 15.10 -5.06 -4.54
CA SER A 163 14.86 -6.51 -4.60
C SER A 163 14.23 -6.92 -5.93
N PHE A 164 13.28 -6.16 -6.44
CA PHE A 164 12.67 -6.41 -7.75
C PHE A 164 13.67 -6.28 -8.89
N LEU A 165 14.60 -5.33 -8.80
CA LEU A 165 15.65 -5.16 -9.81
C LEU A 165 16.61 -6.34 -9.88
N ARG A 166 16.80 -7.06 -8.76
CA ARG A 166 17.68 -8.23 -8.68
C ARG A 166 16.98 -9.55 -9.03
N SER A 167 15.68 -9.53 -9.12
CA SER A 167 14.88 -10.74 -9.38
C SER A 167 14.88 -11.17 -10.84
#